data_9d1b9cc83b5e089bf834614bcf76b53b
#
_entry.id   9d1b9cc83b5e089bf834614bcf76b53b
#
_cell.length_a   1.000
_cell.length_b   1.000
_cell.length_c   1.000
_cell.angle_alpha   90.00
_cell.angle_beta   90.00
_cell.angle_gamma   90.00
#
_symmetry.space_group_name_H-M   'P 1'
#
loop_
_entity.id
_entity.type
_entity.pdbx_description
1 polymer ?
#
loop_
_entity_poly.entity_id
_entity_poly.type
_entity_poly.pdbx_seq_one_letter_code
_entity_poly.pdbx_strand_id
1 'polypeptide(L)'
;CLTVVDKAEDWFAVDVSGETLSKTAPDLWQEGAQLNLERALRLGDELGGHLVTGHVDGLAEVIGVYPEGGSTRIGFRLPSSLGPAMAPKGSVTV
;
A
#
# COMPACT_ATOMS: atom_id res chain seq x y z
N CYS A 1 -1.89 -6.64 3.70
CA CYS A 1 -1.69 -7.15 5.06
C CYS A 1 -0.97 -8.48 5.02
N LEU A 2 0.07 -8.66 5.84
CA LEU A 2 0.83 -9.90 5.91
C LEU A 2 0.91 -10.40 7.36
N THR A 3 0.87 -11.71 7.55
CA THR A 3 1.00 -12.32 8.88
C THR A 3 2.43 -12.81 9.07
N VAL A 4 3.06 -12.41 10.17
CA VAL A 4 4.37 -12.92 10.57
C VAL A 4 4.19 -14.37 11.03
N VAL A 5 4.88 -15.30 10.35
CA VAL A 5 4.83 -16.74 10.65
C VAL A 5 6.06 -17.22 11.41
N ASP A 6 7.17 -16.50 11.35
CA ASP A 6 8.40 -16.78 12.09
C ASP A 6 9.22 -15.51 12.26
N LYS A 7 10.08 -15.45 13.28
CA LYS A 7 10.94 -14.29 13.55
C LYS A 7 12.10 -14.60 14.47
N ALA A 8 13.16 -13.79 14.39
CA ALA A 8 14.24 -13.70 15.37
C ALA A 8 14.49 -12.23 15.75
N GLU A 9 15.66 -11.91 16.29
CA GLU A 9 15.99 -10.56 16.75
C GLU A 9 16.08 -9.56 15.59
N ASP A 10 16.61 -9.99 14.44
CA ASP A 10 16.98 -9.16 13.29
C ASP A 10 16.25 -9.53 11.98
N TRP A 11 15.35 -10.51 12.02
CA TRP A 11 14.54 -10.89 10.85
C TRP A 11 13.14 -11.37 11.22
N PHE A 12 12.26 -11.40 10.27
CA PHE A 12 10.96 -12.07 10.34
C PHE A 12 10.58 -12.66 8.98
N ALA A 13 9.71 -13.65 9.00
CA ALA A 13 9.17 -14.29 7.82
C ALA A 13 7.66 -14.11 7.74
N VAL A 14 7.16 -13.97 6.52
CA VAL A 14 5.73 -13.85 6.21
C VAL A 14 5.36 -14.77 5.04
N ASP A 15 4.16 -15.30 5.05
CA ASP A 15 3.58 -15.95 3.90
C ASP A 15 2.89 -14.94 3.00
N VAL A 16 3.19 -14.97 1.71
CA VAL A 16 2.61 -14.08 0.70
C VAL A 16 1.73 -14.89 -0.23
N SER A 17 0.45 -14.53 -0.31
CA SER A 17 -0.50 -15.22 -1.19
C SER A 17 -0.23 -14.92 -2.67
N GLY A 18 -0.64 -15.83 -3.55
CA GLY A 18 -0.57 -15.61 -4.99
C GLY A 18 -1.37 -14.39 -5.46
N GLU A 19 -2.47 -14.06 -4.78
CA GLU A 19 -3.23 -12.84 -5.05
C GLU A 19 -2.40 -11.59 -4.73
N THR A 20 -1.77 -11.53 -3.56
CA THR A 20 -0.88 -10.41 -3.20
C THR A 20 0.24 -10.23 -4.22
N LEU A 21 0.88 -11.32 -4.65
CA LEU A 21 1.90 -11.27 -5.69
C LEU A 21 1.37 -10.72 -7.02
N SER A 22 0.13 -11.06 -7.39
CA SER A 22 -0.50 -10.60 -8.64
C SER A 22 -0.96 -9.14 -8.61
N LYS A 23 -1.16 -8.57 -7.42
CA LYS A 23 -1.68 -7.20 -7.21
C LYS A 23 -0.60 -6.19 -6.79
N THR A 24 0.62 -6.63 -6.57
CA THR A 24 1.74 -5.78 -6.16
C THR A 24 2.84 -5.79 -7.23
N ALA A 25 3.75 -4.81 -7.17
CA ALA A 25 4.85 -4.73 -8.11
C ALA A 25 5.78 -5.96 -7.96
N PRO A 26 6.15 -6.65 -9.04
CA PRO A 26 6.95 -7.89 -8.97
C PRO A 26 8.33 -7.71 -8.34
N ASP A 27 8.92 -6.54 -8.48
CA ASP A 27 10.24 -6.18 -7.94
C ASP A 27 10.26 -6.02 -6.41
N LEU A 28 9.10 -5.89 -5.78
CA LEU A 28 9.00 -5.86 -4.31
C LEU A 28 9.34 -7.20 -3.65
N TRP A 29 9.24 -8.31 -4.39
CA TRP A 29 9.40 -9.67 -3.86
C TRP A 29 10.73 -10.32 -4.28
N GLN A 30 11.75 -9.50 -4.51
CA GLN A 30 13.09 -9.97 -4.88
C GLN A 30 14.06 -9.77 -3.74
N GLU A 31 15.10 -10.60 -3.69
CA GLU A 31 16.18 -10.44 -2.74
C GLU A 31 16.84 -9.05 -2.87
N GLY A 32 17.02 -8.38 -1.74
CA GLY A 32 17.56 -7.02 -1.67
C GLY A 32 16.54 -5.89 -1.88
N ALA A 33 15.26 -6.20 -2.15
CA ALA A 33 14.22 -5.18 -2.24
C ALA A 33 14.04 -4.47 -0.88
N GLN A 34 13.86 -3.16 -0.94
CA GLN A 34 13.55 -2.35 0.25
C GLN A 34 12.05 -2.16 0.37
N LEU A 35 11.51 -2.45 1.55
CA LEU A 35 10.09 -2.36 1.83
C LEU A 35 9.82 -1.36 2.94
N ASN A 36 8.75 -0.56 2.80
CA ASN A 36 8.20 0.19 3.91
C ASN A 36 7.33 -0.74 4.75
N LEU A 37 7.58 -0.77 6.05
CA LEU A 37 6.86 -1.62 6.97
C LEU A 37 6.01 -0.77 7.92
N GLU A 38 4.75 -1.15 8.06
CA GLU A 38 3.82 -0.59 9.03
C GLU A 38 3.34 -1.70 9.97
N ARG A 39 3.34 -1.41 11.26
CA ARG A 39 2.83 -2.35 12.25
C ARG A 39 1.30 -2.34 12.27
N ALA A 40 0.70 -3.50 12.49
CA ALA A 40 -0.73 -3.57 12.75
C ALA A 40 -1.13 -2.69 13.95
N LEU A 41 -2.22 -1.93 13.79
CA LEU A 41 -2.80 -1.13 14.87
C LEU A 41 -3.30 -2.03 16.01
N ARG A 42 -3.10 -1.57 17.23
CA ARG A 42 -3.66 -2.18 18.43
C ARG A 42 -4.93 -1.44 18.86
N LEU A 43 -5.74 -2.10 19.66
CA LEU A 43 -6.88 -1.42 20.29
C LEU A 43 -6.36 -0.30 21.21
N GLY A 44 -6.84 0.93 20.95
CA GLY A 44 -6.44 2.13 21.69
C GLY A 44 -5.33 2.95 21.03
N ASP A 45 -4.74 2.48 19.92
CA ASP A 45 -3.79 3.29 19.16
C ASP A 45 -4.52 4.45 18.44
N GLU A 46 -3.83 5.58 18.30
CA GLU A 46 -4.35 6.72 17.56
C GLU A 46 -4.33 6.44 16.05
N LEU A 47 -5.42 6.80 15.38
CA LEU A 47 -5.52 6.72 13.92
C LEU A 47 -4.87 7.96 13.29
N GLY A 48 -3.81 7.78 12.51
CA GLY A 48 -3.16 8.86 11.75
C GLY A 48 -3.92 9.31 10.50
N GLY A 49 -5.16 8.80 10.28
CA GLY A 49 -5.95 9.09 9.10
C GLY A 49 -7.33 8.41 9.17
N HIS A 50 -7.62 7.54 8.21
CA HIS A 50 -8.85 6.74 8.17
C HIS A 50 -8.57 5.25 8.41
N LEU A 51 -9.61 4.45 8.60
CA LEU A 51 -9.47 2.99 8.73
C LEU A 51 -8.98 2.40 7.42
N VAL A 52 -7.86 1.68 7.50
CA VAL A 52 -7.22 1.00 6.37
C VAL A 52 -7.07 -0.48 6.71
N THR A 53 -7.46 -1.36 5.79
CA THR A 53 -7.38 -2.81 5.96
C THR A 53 -6.07 -3.42 5.48
N GLY A 54 -5.20 -2.64 4.83
CA GLY A 54 -3.93 -3.10 4.25
C GLY A 54 -4.09 -4.00 3.02
N HIS A 55 -5.31 -4.05 2.45
CA HIS A 55 -5.57 -4.77 1.21
C HIS A 55 -5.08 -3.96 0.01
N VAL A 56 -4.50 -4.64 -0.99
CA VAL A 56 -4.07 -4.04 -2.25
C VAL A 56 -5.00 -4.48 -3.37
N ASP A 57 -5.71 -3.54 -3.97
CA ASP A 57 -6.65 -3.80 -5.07
C ASP A 57 -5.97 -3.81 -6.44
N GLY A 58 -4.88 -3.10 -6.60
CA GLY A 58 -4.12 -3.05 -7.84
C GLY A 58 -3.01 -2.03 -7.84
N LEU A 59 -2.36 -1.90 -8.98
CA LEU A 59 -1.30 -0.92 -9.24
C LEU A 59 -1.84 0.27 -10.02
N ALA A 60 -1.37 1.46 -9.70
CA ALA A 60 -1.62 2.68 -10.43
C ALA A 60 -0.31 3.21 -11.05
N GLU A 61 -0.41 3.81 -12.22
CA GLU A 61 0.71 4.50 -12.86
C GLU A 61 0.74 5.97 -12.39
N VAL A 62 1.89 6.46 -11.94
CA VAL A 62 2.08 7.88 -11.68
C VAL A 62 2.23 8.60 -13.02
N ILE A 63 1.27 9.43 -13.38
CA ILE A 63 1.25 10.18 -14.66
C ILE A 63 1.72 11.62 -14.54
N GLY A 64 1.93 12.13 -13.32
CA GLY A 64 2.45 13.47 -13.11
C GLY A 64 2.64 13.79 -11.64
N VAL A 65 3.61 14.64 -11.37
CA VAL A 65 3.93 15.16 -10.03
C VAL A 65 4.11 16.68 -10.16
N TYR A 66 3.28 17.44 -9.48
CA TYR A 66 3.21 18.90 -9.62
C TYR A 66 3.34 19.59 -8.25
N PRO A 67 4.36 20.42 -8.02
CA PRO A 67 4.40 21.27 -6.84
C PRO A 67 3.23 22.27 -6.84
N GLU A 68 2.57 22.42 -5.69
CA GLU A 68 1.40 23.29 -5.56
C GLU A 68 1.36 23.94 -4.16
N GLY A 69 1.83 25.19 -4.06
CA GLY A 69 1.67 26.02 -2.87
C GLY A 69 2.16 25.41 -1.55
N GLY A 70 3.30 24.72 -1.54
CA GLY A 70 3.85 24.03 -0.37
C GLY A 70 3.35 22.59 -0.20
N SER A 71 2.46 22.11 -1.07
CA SER A 71 2.03 20.72 -1.20
C SER A 71 2.45 20.13 -2.54
N THR A 72 2.16 18.86 -2.76
CA THR A 72 2.43 18.18 -4.04
C THR A 72 1.16 17.53 -4.53
N ARG A 73 0.78 17.85 -5.77
CA ARG A 73 -0.29 17.14 -6.48
C ARG A 73 0.30 15.98 -7.27
N ILE A 74 -0.20 14.79 -7.06
CA ILE A 74 0.22 13.59 -7.80
C ILE A 74 -0.97 13.08 -8.61
N GLY A 75 -0.76 12.90 -9.90
CA GLY A 75 -1.73 12.30 -10.80
C GLY A 75 -1.49 10.81 -10.97
N PHE A 76 -2.54 10.02 -10.83
CA PHE A 76 -2.50 8.58 -11.01
C PHE A 76 -3.43 8.14 -12.13
N ARG A 77 -2.96 7.19 -12.95
CA ARG A 77 -3.82 6.44 -13.88
C ARG A 77 -4.16 5.10 -13.28
N LEU A 78 -5.44 4.87 -13.06
CA LEU A 78 -5.96 3.64 -12.47
C LEU A 78 -6.39 2.63 -13.55
N PRO A 79 -6.34 1.33 -13.26
CA PRO A 79 -7.06 0.33 -14.04
C PRO A 79 -8.55 0.67 -14.10
N SER A 80 -9.21 0.43 -15.24
CA SER A 80 -10.63 0.73 -15.42
C SER A 80 -11.54 0.02 -14.42
N SER A 81 -11.14 -1.14 -13.94
CA SER A 81 -11.85 -1.91 -12.91
C SER A 81 -11.96 -1.20 -11.55
N LEU A 82 -11.02 -0.30 -11.22
CA LEU A 82 -11.03 0.46 -9.97
C LEU A 82 -11.81 1.78 -10.07
N GLY A 83 -12.08 2.26 -11.29
CA GLY A 83 -12.80 3.51 -11.52
C GLY A 83 -14.11 3.65 -10.75
N PRO A 84 -15.00 2.64 -10.74
CA PRO A 84 -16.27 2.70 -10.01
C PRO A 84 -16.16 2.88 -8.50
N ALA A 85 -15.02 2.52 -7.90
CA ALA A 85 -14.74 2.68 -6.47
C ALA A 85 -14.19 4.08 -6.11
N MET A 86 -13.84 4.90 -7.10
CA MET A 86 -13.28 6.23 -6.89
C MET A 86 -14.39 7.28 -6.81
N ALA A 87 -14.39 8.08 -5.75
CA ALA A 87 -15.33 9.17 -5.56
C ALA A 87 -14.58 10.50 -5.33
N PRO A 88 -15.11 11.63 -5.84
CA PRO A 88 -14.59 12.95 -5.50
C PRO A 88 -14.51 13.13 -3.98
N LYS A 89 -13.38 13.60 -3.46
CA LYS A 89 -13.10 13.74 -2.01
C LYS A 89 -13.11 12.43 -1.23
N GLY A 90 -13.19 11.27 -1.90
CA GLY A 90 -13.04 9.97 -1.27
C GLY A 90 -11.61 9.77 -0.77
N SER A 91 -11.45 9.01 0.31
CA SER A 91 -10.13 8.59 0.80
C SER A 91 -9.64 7.38 0.02
N VAL A 92 -8.38 7.40 -0.37
CA VAL A 92 -7.68 6.30 -1.01
C VAL A 92 -6.31 6.17 -0.36
N THR A 93 -5.86 4.94 -0.18
CA THR A 93 -4.52 4.64 0.31
C THR A 93 -3.61 4.33 -0.88
N VAL A 94 -2.43 4.94 -0.90
CA VAL A 94 -1.40 4.75 -1.93
C VAL A 94 -0.06 4.46 -1.28
#